data_8eb3604210241bf7cac351d49eef3a7d
#
_entry.id   8eb3604210241bf7cac351d49eef3a7d
#
_cell.length_a   1.000
_cell.length_b   1.000
_cell.length_c   1.000
_cell.angle_alpha   90.00
_cell.angle_beta   90.00
_cell.angle_gamma   90.00
#
_symmetry.space_group_name_H-M   'P 1'
#
loop_
_entity.id
_entity.type
_entity.pdbx_description
1 polymer ?
#
loop_
_entity_poly.entity_id
_entity_poly.type
_entity_poly.pdbx_seq_one_letter_code
_entity_poly.pdbx_strand_id
1 'polypeptide(L)'
;MTKRTITVNDKFQRGYRYALTAPTGRSFDPEFEPELTPAEMLKFGVFGGLYLTDCRKEFPKSWFARAKLSPGSRDNALNYFGVEASQPLAEWRRKRWLHRDDPRGWFQWYCRYYMGRRHEDDARQIKRWKAFRRHIGQIRAHCDKGDFSCRRRQRQALLHWAYDSRKI
;
A
#
# COMPACT_ATOMS: atom_id res chain seq x y z
N MET A 1 16.65 19.69 -11.74
CA MET A 1 16.15 19.01 -10.53
C MET A 1 17.26 18.20 -9.90
N THR A 2 17.53 18.44 -8.63
CA THR A 2 18.52 17.68 -7.87
C THR A 2 17.93 16.30 -7.57
N LYS A 3 18.52 15.23 -8.10
CA LYS A 3 18.14 13.85 -7.75
C LYS A 3 18.40 13.62 -6.26
N ARG A 4 17.36 13.39 -5.51
CA ARG A 4 17.49 13.00 -4.10
C ARG A 4 17.67 11.49 -4.03
N THR A 5 18.71 11.04 -3.31
CA THR A 5 18.94 9.62 -3.04
C THR A 5 18.48 9.29 -1.62
N ILE A 6 17.76 8.19 -1.48
CA ILE A 6 17.36 7.62 -0.19
C ILE A 6 18.24 6.42 0.09
N THR A 7 18.76 6.33 1.31
CA THR A 7 19.49 5.17 1.81
C THR A 7 18.66 4.52 2.91
N VAL A 8 18.40 3.22 2.78
CA VAL A 8 17.58 2.45 3.71
C VAL A 8 18.48 1.60 4.60
N ASN A 9 18.32 1.78 5.91
CA ASN A 9 18.97 0.97 6.92
C ASN A 9 17.93 0.61 8.00
N ASP A 10 17.32 -0.55 7.84
CA ASP A 10 16.35 -1.07 8.80
C ASP A 10 16.55 -2.59 8.96
N LYS A 11 15.65 -3.26 9.66
CA LYS A 11 15.78 -4.70 9.91
C LYS A 11 15.61 -5.58 8.67
N PHE A 12 15.05 -5.05 7.58
CA PHE A 12 14.84 -5.79 6.31
C PHE A 12 15.90 -5.48 5.27
N GLN A 13 16.43 -4.24 5.25
CA GLN A 13 17.41 -3.82 4.24
C GLN A 13 18.51 -2.98 4.88
N ARG A 14 19.75 -3.29 4.56
CA ARG A 14 20.91 -2.51 4.98
C ARG A 14 21.66 -1.99 3.77
N GLY A 15 21.77 -0.65 3.68
CA GLY A 15 22.50 -0.01 2.59
C GLY A 15 21.78 -0.03 1.25
N TYR A 16 20.48 -0.36 1.21
CA TYR A 16 19.69 -0.23 -0.01
C TYR A 16 19.55 1.24 -0.38
N ARG A 17 19.82 1.56 -1.64
CA ARG A 17 19.77 2.95 -2.12
C ARG A 17 18.90 3.04 -3.36
N TYR A 18 18.09 4.09 -3.41
CA TYR A 18 17.33 4.42 -4.61
C TYR A 18 17.24 5.92 -4.82
N ALA A 19 17.08 6.33 -6.07
CA ALA A 19 16.92 7.72 -6.43
C ALA A 19 15.46 8.08 -6.61
N LEU A 20 15.09 9.30 -6.20
CA LEU A 20 13.82 9.90 -6.52
C LEU A 20 13.99 10.69 -7.82
N THR A 21 13.40 10.18 -8.90
CA THR A 21 13.54 10.75 -10.25
C THR A 21 12.28 11.45 -10.75
N ALA A 22 11.17 11.25 -10.06
CA ALA A 22 9.90 11.92 -10.35
C ALA A 22 9.45 12.76 -9.16
N PRO A 23 8.61 13.79 -9.36
CA PRO A 23 8.03 14.54 -8.27
C PRO A 23 7.09 13.68 -7.41
N THR A 24 7.04 13.97 -6.11
CA THR A 24 6.15 13.26 -5.18
C THR A 24 4.69 13.38 -5.62
N GLY A 25 4.01 12.24 -5.75
CA GLY A 25 2.60 12.16 -6.07
C GLY A 25 2.25 12.57 -7.52
N ARG A 26 3.24 12.61 -8.40
CA ARG A 26 3.05 13.03 -9.79
C ARG A 26 3.80 12.14 -10.77
N SER A 27 3.52 12.35 -12.07
CA SER A 27 4.21 11.65 -13.17
C SER A 27 4.13 10.14 -13.04
N PHE A 28 2.94 9.63 -12.68
CA PHE A 28 2.65 8.22 -12.64
C PHE A 28 2.49 7.66 -14.05
N ASP A 29 2.74 6.36 -14.20
CA ASP A 29 2.36 5.63 -15.39
C ASP A 29 0.88 5.90 -15.69
N PRO A 30 0.49 6.20 -16.95
CA PRO A 30 -0.91 6.48 -17.29
C PRO A 30 -1.89 5.36 -16.93
N GLU A 31 -1.42 4.14 -16.81
CA GLU A 31 -2.25 3.00 -16.39
C GLU A 31 -2.38 2.86 -14.87
N PHE A 32 -1.66 3.67 -14.08
CA PHE A 32 -1.68 3.61 -12.63
C PHE A 32 -2.34 4.86 -12.06
N GLU A 33 -3.60 4.73 -11.68
CA GLU A 33 -4.42 5.79 -11.11
C GLU A 33 -4.95 5.38 -9.72
N PRO A 34 -4.08 5.33 -8.70
CA PRO A 34 -4.52 4.97 -7.35
C PRO A 34 -5.48 6.03 -6.81
N GLU A 35 -6.53 5.59 -6.11
CA GLU A 35 -7.56 6.48 -5.56
C GLU A 35 -7.19 6.99 -4.16
N LEU A 36 -6.24 6.35 -3.49
CA LEU A 36 -5.79 6.73 -2.14
C LEU A 36 -4.29 6.99 -2.16
N THR A 37 -3.88 8.05 -1.46
CA THR A 37 -2.46 8.32 -1.20
C THR A 37 -1.94 7.41 -0.08
N PRO A 38 -0.62 7.20 0.05
CA PRO A 38 -0.08 6.47 1.19
C PRO A 38 -0.50 7.05 2.55
N ALA A 39 -0.54 8.38 2.69
CA ALA A 39 -0.99 9.02 3.92
C ALA A 39 -2.45 8.70 4.26
N GLU A 40 -3.33 8.71 3.25
CA GLU A 40 -4.74 8.33 3.42
C GLU A 40 -4.88 6.85 3.81
N MET A 41 -4.11 5.96 3.18
CA MET A 41 -4.11 4.54 3.51
C MET A 41 -3.69 4.31 4.97
N LEU A 42 -2.64 4.98 5.42
CA LEU A 42 -2.19 4.92 6.82
C LEU A 42 -3.25 5.47 7.78
N LYS A 43 -3.92 6.55 7.41
CA LYS A 43 -5.04 7.13 8.18
C LYS A 43 -6.19 6.13 8.34
N PHE A 44 -6.43 5.30 7.33
CA PHE A 44 -7.48 4.26 7.37
C PHE A 44 -7.03 2.97 8.03
N GLY A 45 -5.82 2.92 8.59
CA GLY A 45 -5.32 1.78 9.34
C GLY A 45 -5.08 0.52 8.51
N VAL A 46 -4.73 0.68 7.24
CA VAL A 46 -4.49 -0.47 6.36
C VAL A 46 -3.48 -1.45 6.94
N PHE A 47 -3.65 -2.72 6.62
CA PHE A 47 -2.80 -3.82 7.14
C PHE A 47 -2.74 -3.88 8.67
N GLY A 48 -3.84 -3.51 9.34
CA GLY A 48 -3.92 -3.56 10.80
C GLY A 48 -2.96 -2.61 11.51
N GLY A 49 -2.53 -1.55 10.85
CA GLY A 49 -1.66 -0.52 11.42
C GLY A 49 -0.20 -0.93 11.60
N LEU A 50 0.19 -2.14 11.21
CA LEU A 50 1.55 -2.64 11.39
C LEU A 50 2.56 -2.04 10.40
N TYR A 51 2.10 -1.69 9.19
CA TYR A 51 2.98 -1.29 8.10
C TYR A 51 3.77 -0.02 8.44
N LEU A 52 5.06 -0.03 8.08
CA LEU A 52 6.01 1.08 8.20
C LEU A 52 6.29 1.57 9.62
N THR A 53 5.79 0.90 10.65
CA THR A 53 5.96 1.34 12.05
C THR A 53 7.41 1.30 12.51
N ASP A 54 8.23 0.45 11.92
CA ASP A 54 9.65 0.26 12.26
C ASP A 54 10.61 0.90 11.25
N CYS A 55 10.10 1.62 10.25
CA CYS A 55 10.91 2.26 9.21
C CYS A 55 10.43 3.67 8.83
N ARG A 56 9.82 4.37 9.75
CA ARG A 56 9.21 5.70 9.51
C ARG A 56 10.18 6.73 8.94
N LYS A 57 11.47 6.63 9.28
CA LYS A 57 12.49 7.62 8.87
C LYS A 57 12.67 7.69 7.35
N GLU A 58 12.34 6.62 6.64
CA GLU A 58 12.42 6.59 5.19
C GLU A 58 11.35 7.47 4.52
N PHE A 59 10.21 7.65 5.17
CA PHE A 59 9.04 8.28 4.58
C PHE A 59 8.73 9.65 5.18
N PRO A 60 7.95 10.50 4.46
CA PRO A 60 7.59 11.82 4.98
C PRO A 60 6.86 11.73 6.33
N LYS A 61 7.29 12.56 7.27
CA LYS A 61 6.71 12.63 8.61
C LYS A 61 5.20 12.88 8.60
N SER A 62 4.75 13.69 7.65
CA SER A 62 3.34 14.05 7.49
C SER A 62 2.42 12.86 7.21
N TRP A 63 2.96 11.76 6.64
CA TRP A 63 2.17 10.56 6.38
C TRP A 63 1.69 9.90 7.66
N PHE A 64 2.41 10.09 8.77
CA PHE A 64 2.11 9.45 10.05
C PHE A 64 1.30 10.34 11.01
N ALA A 65 1.02 11.59 10.63
CA ALA A 65 0.35 12.56 11.50
C ALA A 65 -1.04 12.08 11.96
N ARG A 66 -1.78 11.37 11.11
CA ARG A 66 -3.11 10.83 11.38
C ARG A 66 -3.19 9.33 11.21
N ALA A 67 -2.05 8.65 11.11
CA ALA A 67 -1.98 7.23 10.89
C ALA A 67 -2.51 6.45 12.10
N LYS A 68 -3.27 5.39 11.83
CA LYS A 68 -3.66 4.40 12.84
C LYS A 68 -2.62 3.30 12.83
N LEU A 69 -1.80 3.24 13.86
CA LEU A 69 -0.63 2.38 13.93
C LEU A 69 -0.73 1.40 15.10
N SER A 70 -0.25 0.18 14.86
CA SER A 70 -0.09 -0.87 15.87
C SER A 70 1.33 -1.44 15.76
N PRO A 71 2.33 -0.83 16.43
CA PRO A 71 3.69 -1.33 16.39
C PRO A 71 3.81 -2.73 17.00
N GLY A 72 4.54 -3.61 16.31
CA GLY A 72 4.84 -4.95 16.79
C GLY A 72 3.84 -6.03 16.38
N SER A 73 2.56 -5.74 16.26
CA SER A 73 1.55 -6.71 15.84
C SER A 73 0.43 -6.07 15.04
N ARG A 74 -0.14 -6.85 14.13
CA ARG A 74 -1.29 -6.42 13.34
C ARG A 74 -2.55 -6.36 14.23
N ASP A 75 -3.27 -5.25 14.17
CA ASP A 75 -4.57 -5.10 14.82
C ASP A 75 -5.65 -4.83 13.76
N ASN A 76 -6.41 -5.87 13.40
CA ASN A 76 -7.42 -5.77 12.35
C ASN A 76 -8.58 -4.83 12.72
N ALA A 77 -8.77 -4.52 14.01
CA ALA A 77 -9.76 -3.54 14.44
C ALA A 77 -9.42 -2.12 13.97
N LEU A 78 -8.16 -1.84 13.64
CA LEU A 78 -7.72 -0.56 13.07
C LEU A 78 -8.06 -0.43 11.59
N ASN A 79 -8.27 -1.54 10.87
CA ASN A 79 -8.72 -1.49 9.49
C ASN A 79 -10.06 -0.76 9.39
N TYR A 80 -10.24 0.03 8.35
CA TYR A 80 -11.45 0.84 8.18
C TYR A 80 -12.74 0.00 8.31
N PHE A 81 -12.77 -1.18 7.69
CA PHE A 81 -13.91 -2.09 7.78
C PHE A 81 -13.79 -3.10 8.94
N GLY A 82 -12.75 -3.04 9.75
CA GLY A 82 -12.59 -3.82 10.96
C GLY A 82 -12.40 -5.32 10.76
N VAL A 83 -12.00 -5.76 9.59
CA VAL A 83 -11.80 -7.18 9.26
C VAL A 83 -10.43 -7.43 8.65
N GLU A 84 -9.94 -8.65 8.79
CA GLU A 84 -8.71 -9.10 8.12
C GLU A 84 -8.97 -9.29 6.62
N ALA A 85 -8.09 -8.75 5.78
CA ALA A 85 -8.21 -8.86 4.34
C ALA A 85 -6.87 -9.00 3.62
N SER A 86 -5.81 -9.35 4.33
CA SER A 86 -4.50 -9.60 3.75
C SER A 86 -3.82 -10.78 4.43
N GLN A 87 -3.03 -11.51 3.66
CA GLN A 87 -2.22 -12.60 4.19
C GLN A 87 -0.97 -12.07 4.90
N PRO A 88 -0.38 -12.83 5.84
CA PRO A 88 0.89 -12.45 6.46
C PRO A 88 2.03 -12.33 5.44
N LEU A 89 3.03 -11.51 5.76
CA LEU A 89 4.21 -11.31 4.91
C LEU A 89 4.93 -12.63 4.58
N ALA A 90 4.97 -13.56 5.53
CA ALA A 90 5.55 -14.90 5.31
C ALA A 90 4.88 -15.65 4.15
N GLU A 91 3.55 -15.55 4.02
CA GLU A 91 2.81 -16.14 2.91
C GLU A 91 3.15 -15.46 1.58
N TRP A 92 3.27 -14.15 1.56
CA TRP A 92 3.67 -13.41 0.36
C TRP A 92 5.07 -13.82 -0.10
N ARG A 93 5.98 -14.00 0.86
CA ARG A 93 7.34 -14.45 0.59
C ARG A 93 7.35 -15.87 0.03
N ARG A 94 6.59 -16.78 0.64
CA ARG A 94 6.46 -18.17 0.19
C ARG A 94 5.92 -18.26 -1.24
N LYS A 95 4.96 -17.41 -1.60
CA LYS A 95 4.34 -17.35 -2.93
C LYS A 95 5.19 -16.56 -3.94
N ARG A 96 6.34 -16.06 -3.56
CA ARG A 96 7.25 -15.29 -4.40
C ARG A 96 6.61 -14.02 -4.99
N TRP A 97 5.70 -13.39 -4.24
CA TRP A 97 5.06 -12.13 -4.64
C TRP A 97 5.92 -10.89 -4.37
N LEU A 98 6.98 -11.06 -3.57
CA LEU A 98 7.83 -9.96 -3.14
C LEU A 98 9.04 -9.81 -4.06
N HIS A 99 9.34 -8.58 -4.44
CA HIS A 99 10.62 -8.23 -5.05
C HIS A 99 11.66 -8.01 -3.95
N ARG A 100 12.91 -8.41 -4.19
CA ARG A 100 14.00 -8.27 -3.22
C ARG A 100 14.21 -6.83 -2.73
N ASP A 101 13.95 -5.84 -3.61
CA ASP A 101 14.13 -4.42 -3.29
C ASP A 101 12.96 -3.86 -2.47
N ASP A 102 11.81 -4.53 -2.49
CA ASP A 102 10.62 -4.17 -1.70
C ASP A 102 10.16 -5.34 -0.82
N PRO A 103 10.96 -5.73 0.19
CA PRO A 103 10.70 -6.94 0.97
C PRO A 103 9.44 -6.89 1.83
N ARG A 104 8.82 -5.73 1.97
CA ARG A 104 7.57 -5.54 2.70
C ARG A 104 6.33 -5.62 1.80
N GLY A 105 6.49 -5.76 0.48
CA GLY A 105 5.40 -6.00 -0.45
C GLY A 105 4.91 -4.76 -1.19
N TRP A 106 3.73 -4.91 -1.81
CA TRP A 106 3.18 -3.92 -2.74
C TRP A 106 3.03 -2.52 -2.12
N PHE A 107 2.58 -2.41 -0.88
CA PHE A 107 2.38 -1.11 -0.26
C PHE A 107 3.71 -0.36 -0.07
N GLN A 108 4.79 -1.07 0.27
CA GLN A 108 6.14 -0.47 0.32
C GLN A 108 6.57 0.01 -1.06
N TRP A 109 6.36 -0.81 -2.10
CA TRP A 109 6.59 -0.39 -3.48
C TRP A 109 5.80 0.87 -3.81
N TYR A 110 4.51 0.91 -3.47
CA TYR A 110 3.65 2.07 -3.75
C TYR A 110 4.14 3.33 -3.02
N CYS A 111 4.50 3.23 -1.76
CA CYS A 111 5.05 4.36 -1.00
C CYS A 111 6.30 4.94 -1.68
N ARG A 112 7.22 4.09 -2.10
CA ARG A 112 8.45 4.49 -2.79
C ARG A 112 8.16 5.07 -4.18
N TYR A 113 7.27 4.45 -4.93
CA TYR A 113 6.80 4.95 -6.22
C TYR A 113 6.15 6.34 -6.08
N TYR A 114 5.30 6.50 -5.09
CA TYR A 114 4.62 7.76 -4.80
C TYR A 114 5.61 8.89 -4.49
N MET A 115 6.68 8.60 -3.74
CA MET A 115 7.74 9.56 -3.46
C MET A 115 8.55 9.96 -4.71
N GLY A 116 8.55 9.13 -5.74
CA GLY A 116 9.22 9.42 -7.01
C GLY A 116 10.27 8.40 -7.45
N ARG A 117 10.39 7.25 -6.76
CA ARG A 117 11.23 6.16 -7.27
C ARG A 117 10.59 5.57 -8.52
N ARG A 118 11.41 5.29 -9.53
CA ARG A 118 11.02 4.49 -10.70
C ARG A 118 11.92 3.26 -10.74
N HIS A 119 11.35 2.10 -11.01
CA HIS A 119 12.00 0.82 -10.74
C HIS A 119 11.62 -0.24 -11.80
N GLU A 120 12.48 -1.23 -11.99
CA GLU A 120 12.25 -2.33 -12.93
C GLU A 120 10.99 -3.14 -12.64
N ASP A 121 10.54 -3.16 -11.38
CA ASP A 121 9.34 -3.91 -10.94
C ASP A 121 8.03 -3.12 -11.10
N ASP A 122 8.09 -1.88 -11.55
CA ASP A 122 6.91 -1.01 -11.61
C ASP A 122 5.80 -1.61 -12.50
N ALA A 123 6.13 -2.09 -13.66
CA ALA A 123 5.15 -2.67 -14.58
C ALA A 123 4.43 -3.88 -13.97
N ARG A 124 5.15 -4.76 -13.28
CA ARG A 124 4.57 -5.92 -12.59
C ARG A 124 3.65 -5.51 -11.46
N GLN A 125 4.05 -4.55 -10.65
CA GLN A 125 3.26 -4.07 -9.51
C GLN A 125 1.99 -3.33 -9.97
N ILE A 126 2.08 -2.55 -11.04
CA ILE A 126 0.91 -1.89 -11.64
C ILE A 126 -0.06 -2.94 -12.21
N LYS A 127 0.45 -3.97 -12.88
CA LYS A 127 -0.37 -5.07 -13.38
C LYS A 127 -1.13 -5.79 -12.26
N ARG A 128 -0.47 -6.06 -11.14
CA ARG A 128 -1.11 -6.65 -9.95
C ARG A 128 -2.20 -5.73 -9.39
N TRP A 129 -1.92 -4.45 -9.30
CA TRP A 129 -2.91 -3.47 -8.86
C TRP A 129 -4.13 -3.44 -9.78
N LYS A 130 -3.94 -3.44 -11.09
CA LYS A 130 -5.04 -3.50 -12.08
C LYS A 130 -5.90 -4.74 -11.90
N ALA A 131 -5.31 -5.88 -11.59
CA ALA A 131 -6.04 -7.13 -11.38
C ALA A 131 -6.99 -7.07 -10.18
N PHE A 132 -6.74 -6.21 -9.19
CA PHE A 132 -7.61 -6.00 -8.03
C PHE A 132 -8.97 -5.36 -8.39
N ARG A 133 -9.09 -4.74 -9.55
CA ARG A 133 -10.36 -4.16 -10.04
C ARG A 133 -11.49 -5.16 -10.11
N ARG A 134 -11.21 -6.45 -10.23
CA ARG A 134 -12.24 -7.50 -10.23
C ARG A 134 -13.10 -7.49 -8.97
N HIS A 135 -12.54 -7.09 -7.82
CA HIS A 135 -13.28 -6.99 -6.57
C HIS A 135 -14.32 -5.86 -6.61
N ILE A 136 -14.04 -4.77 -7.30
CA ILE A 136 -15.00 -3.68 -7.51
C ILE A 136 -16.22 -4.20 -8.29
N GLY A 137 -15.98 -4.93 -9.37
CA GLY A 137 -17.04 -5.54 -10.18
C GLY A 137 -17.92 -6.49 -9.37
N GLN A 138 -17.30 -7.31 -8.51
CA GLN A 138 -18.03 -8.24 -7.64
C GLN A 138 -18.88 -7.52 -6.59
N ILE A 139 -18.36 -6.46 -5.97
CA ILE A 139 -19.13 -5.64 -5.02
C ILE A 139 -20.33 -5.00 -5.72
N ARG A 140 -20.13 -4.38 -6.88
CA ARG A 140 -21.20 -3.74 -7.64
C ARG A 140 -22.28 -4.72 -8.09
N ALA A 141 -21.89 -5.96 -8.41
CA ALA A 141 -22.82 -6.99 -8.87
C ALA A 141 -23.68 -7.60 -7.74
N HIS A 142 -23.19 -7.61 -6.51
CA HIS A 142 -23.79 -8.36 -5.40
C HIS A 142 -24.22 -7.51 -4.21
N CYS A 143 -23.87 -6.25 -4.15
CA CYS A 143 -24.12 -5.37 -3.01
C CYS A 143 -24.87 -4.11 -3.42
N ASP A 144 -25.72 -3.61 -2.55
CA ASP A 144 -26.27 -2.27 -2.68
C ASP A 144 -25.17 -1.24 -2.39
N LYS A 145 -25.23 -0.12 -3.08
CA LYS A 145 -24.26 0.96 -2.87
C LYS A 145 -24.31 1.44 -1.43
N GLY A 146 -23.15 1.46 -0.79
CA GLY A 146 -23.00 1.92 0.59
C GLY A 146 -23.36 0.88 1.65
N ASP A 147 -23.75 -0.33 1.27
CA ASP A 147 -23.91 -1.44 2.22
C ASP A 147 -22.52 -2.01 2.56
N PHE A 148 -21.88 -1.44 3.56
CA PHE A 148 -20.54 -1.82 3.98
C PHE A 148 -20.49 -3.16 4.73
N SER A 149 -21.62 -3.75 5.07
CA SER A 149 -21.68 -5.12 5.60
C SER A 149 -21.55 -6.17 4.50
N CYS A 150 -21.93 -5.81 3.27
CA CYS A 150 -21.86 -6.69 2.11
C CYS A 150 -20.42 -6.75 1.57
N ARG A 151 -19.88 -7.96 1.40
CA ARG A 151 -18.53 -8.19 0.87
C ARG A 151 -17.44 -7.39 1.61
N ARG A 152 -17.56 -7.32 2.91
CA ARG A 152 -16.73 -6.49 3.79
C ARG A 152 -15.23 -6.76 3.65
N ARG A 153 -14.86 -8.02 3.53
CA ARG A 153 -13.47 -8.43 3.35
C ARG A 153 -12.89 -7.94 2.01
N GLN A 154 -13.66 -8.03 0.94
CA GLN A 154 -13.23 -7.50 -0.37
C GLN A 154 -13.11 -5.98 -0.34
N ARG A 155 -14.01 -5.28 0.35
CA ARG A 155 -13.94 -3.83 0.54
C ARG A 155 -12.65 -3.43 1.26
N GLN A 156 -12.29 -4.15 2.32
CA GLN A 156 -11.04 -3.90 3.04
C GLN A 156 -9.80 -4.20 2.18
N ALA A 157 -9.81 -5.28 1.43
CA ALA A 157 -8.72 -5.63 0.52
C ALA A 157 -8.48 -4.52 -0.53
N LEU A 158 -9.54 -3.93 -1.06
CA LEU A 158 -9.43 -2.80 -1.99
C LEU A 158 -8.73 -1.59 -1.35
N LEU A 159 -9.04 -1.26 -0.09
CA LEU A 159 -8.36 -0.18 0.62
C LEU A 159 -6.85 -0.46 0.77
N HIS A 160 -6.47 -1.72 0.99
CA HIS A 160 -5.06 -2.12 1.05
C HIS A 160 -4.33 -1.92 -0.28
N TRP A 161 -5.05 -1.80 -1.39
CA TRP A 161 -4.51 -1.63 -2.74
C TRP A 161 -4.83 -0.26 -3.35
N ALA A 162 -5.05 0.73 -2.52
CA ALA A 162 -5.28 2.11 -2.93
C ALA A 162 -6.55 2.33 -3.78
N TYR A 163 -7.54 1.45 -3.66
CA TYR A 163 -8.88 1.69 -4.20
C TYR A 163 -9.81 2.16 -3.08
N ASP A 164 -10.55 3.22 -3.33
CA ASP A 164 -11.49 3.77 -2.33
C ASP A 164 -12.85 3.07 -2.38
N SER A 165 -12.91 1.90 -1.77
CA SER A 165 -14.14 1.11 -1.69
C SER A 165 -15.24 1.69 -0.80
N ARG A 166 -14.98 2.82 -0.13
CA ARG A 166 -16.00 3.58 0.62
C ARG A 166 -16.99 4.26 -0.32
N LYS A 167 -16.67 4.37 -1.60
CA LYS A 167 -17.50 5.04 -2.62
C LYS A 167 -18.50 4.12 -3.32
N ILE A 168 -18.46 2.81 -3.05
CA ILE A 168 -19.28 1.82 -3.76
C ILE A 168 -20.12 0.97 -2.82
#